data_5ceb7dcffd7563a3f19035554581b20b
#
_entry.id   5ceb7dcffd7563a3f19035554581b20b
#
_cell.length_a   1.000
_cell.length_b   1.000
_cell.length_c   1.000
_cell.angle_alpha   90.00
_cell.angle_beta   90.00
_cell.angle_gamma   90.00
#
_symmetry.space_group_name_H-M   'P 1'
#
loop_
_entity.id
_entity.type
_entity.pdbx_description
1 polymer ?
#
loop_
_entity_poly.entity_id
_entity_poly.type
_entity_poly.pdbx_seq_one_letter_code
_entity_poly.pdbx_strand_id
1 'polypeptide(L)'
;MPIPRYLRPVLVVPLVLAGLVASAPVSSGDPAPSASADPAPVQLLDLTTQSGRSTEIARSGLDGARSSRAPAAASDAVNALTAAAGDVGPEADAPDSGAGAVDPERDAVILTDPLKVDDFLVAGFTWTGGEDGAPPEGVSIYLRVRQDGEWSPWYLNEPSDAGRDDGVGRAGTDELVTGGADAVQASVVGDAAALPADLTLALVPDHPSGESDLGAADVRTAEAEPTGVAAASAAQSGLRDDRGPAENLTGASAVQLPAAAQDDPSALVTTREEWGANPAYLNWWPNYAPADHVVVHHTAGTNDYTAEQSPSIVRGIYYYHAVILGWGDIGYNFLVDKYGQVFEGRYGTLDSDPGTMVVGGHSYGANTGTMGIAMMGNYSFVSPSSIQIERVGQMTGWFLARAGVTDAYGSSRFTFRATQKYRRGQTIDLDTISAHRDVGYTTCPGDVGYSMMDWIRSAAQEQIDDGAW
;
A
#
# COMPACT_ATOMS: atom_id res chain seq x y z
N MET A 1 5.84 70.59 14.30
CA MET A 1 7.08 71.18 14.82
C MET A 1 7.19 70.82 16.29
N PRO A 2 8.34 70.49 16.87
CA PRO A 2 9.58 70.01 16.27
C PRO A 2 10.06 68.65 16.90
N ILE A 3 10.94 67.99 16.20
CA ILE A 3 11.91 66.99 16.69
C ILE A 3 13.03 67.74 17.43
N PRO A 4 13.70 67.14 18.45
CA PRO A 4 15.02 66.59 18.23
C PRO A 4 15.45 65.43 19.15
N ARG A 5 16.22 64.48 18.66
CA ARG A 5 17.69 64.32 18.59
C ARG A 5 18.41 63.62 19.77
N TYR A 6 19.07 62.49 19.45
CA TYR A 6 20.37 61.97 19.86
C TYR A 6 20.56 61.38 21.27
N LEU A 7 20.98 60.13 21.35
CA LEU A 7 22.19 59.77 22.11
C LEU A 7 22.79 58.45 21.58
N ARG A 8 24.09 58.44 21.46
CA ARG A 8 24.97 57.40 20.87
C ARG A 8 25.34 56.33 21.93
N PRO A 9 25.89 55.18 21.51
CA PRO A 9 26.11 54.01 22.35
C PRO A 9 27.44 54.07 23.11
N VAL A 10 27.43 53.48 24.31
CA VAL A 10 28.67 53.19 25.07
C VAL A 10 29.12 51.77 24.74
N LEU A 11 30.35 51.70 24.25
CA LEU A 11 31.05 50.47 23.97
C LEU A 11 31.59 49.89 25.28
N VAL A 12 31.12 48.71 25.67
CA VAL A 12 31.71 47.90 26.78
C VAL A 12 32.38 46.68 26.13
N VAL A 13 33.69 46.62 26.21
CA VAL A 13 34.49 45.47 25.79
C VAL A 13 34.67 44.55 27.00
N PRO A 14 34.25 43.29 26.94
CA PRO A 14 34.64 42.31 27.94
C PRO A 14 35.92 41.58 27.53
N LEU A 15 36.83 41.51 28.45
CA LEU A 15 38.09 40.80 28.43
C LEU A 15 37.83 39.27 28.36
N VAL A 16 38.29 38.57 27.31
CA VAL A 16 38.23 37.15 27.16
C VAL A 16 39.43 36.49 27.81
N LEU A 17 39.25 35.76 28.87
CA LEU A 17 40.24 34.85 29.42
C LEU A 17 40.19 33.52 28.66
N ALA A 18 41.18 33.20 27.88
CA ALA A 18 41.33 31.94 27.18
C ALA A 18 41.74 30.81 28.14
N GLY A 19 40.81 29.90 28.42
CA GLY A 19 41.14 28.60 29.00
C GLY A 19 41.20 27.53 27.90
N LEU A 20 42.39 27.03 27.61
CA LEU A 20 42.58 25.87 26.74
C LEU A 20 42.06 24.65 27.43
N VAL A 21 40.95 24.11 26.99
CA VAL A 21 40.56 22.73 27.20
C VAL A 21 40.73 21.99 25.89
N ALA A 22 41.72 21.09 25.88
CA ALA A 22 41.95 20.20 24.74
C ALA A 22 40.80 19.17 24.69
N SER A 23 39.83 19.38 23.81
CA SER A 23 38.86 18.34 23.45
C SER A 23 39.41 17.51 22.29
N ALA A 24 39.53 16.20 22.54
CA ALA A 24 39.82 15.24 21.49
C ALA A 24 38.75 15.28 20.40
N PRO A 25 39.10 15.10 19.12
CA PRO A 25 38.10 15.07 18.04
C PRO A 25 37.24 13.82 18.22
N VAL A 26 35.95 14.04 18.49
CA VAL A 26 34.93 13.01 18.26
C VAL A 26 34.82 12.88 16.75
N SER A 27 35.28 11.76 16.22
CA SER A 27 35.04 11.40 14.83
C SER A 27 33.52 11.21 14.68
N SER A 28 32.83 12.24 14.21
CA SER A 28 31.53 12.09 13.60
C SER A 28 31.78 11.34 12.28
N GLY A 29 31.62 10.03 12.31
CA GLY A 29 31.46 9.28 11.09
C GLY A 29 30.13 9.74 10.49
N ASP A 30 30.18 10.52 9.43
CA ASP A 30 29.04 10.69 8.55
C ASP A 30 28.54 9.30 8.16
N PRO A 31 27.24 9.01 8.24
CA PRO A 31 26.72 7.79 7.66
C PRO A 31 27.16 7.79 6.19
N ALA A 32 27.83 6.73 5.78
CA ALA A 32 28.18 6.55 4.38
C ALA A 32 26.89 6.75 3.57
N PRO A 33 26.91 7.56 2.50
CA PRO A 33 25.75 7.66 1.62
C PRO A 33 25.40 6.23 1.20
N SER A 34 24.16 5.82 1.42
CA SER A 34 23.64 4.56 0.88
C SER A 34 23.99 4.57 -0.60
N ALA A 35 24.69 3.55 -1.07
CA ALA A 35 25.00 3.42 -2.47
C ALA A 35 23.66 3.55 -3.22
N SER A 36 23.50 4.65 -3.98
CA SER A 36 22.34 4.80 -4.85
C SER A 36 22.44 3.65 -5.86
N ALA A 37 21.46 2.74 -5.82
CA ALA A 37 21.39 1.71 -6.83
C ALA A 37 21.36 2.38 -8.20
N ASP A 38 22.06 1.80 -9.17
CA ASP A 38 22.02 2.31 -10.54
C ASP A 38 20.58 2.25 -11.07
N PRO A 39 20.14 3.29 -11.84
CA PRO A 39 18.82 3.26 -12.44
C PRO A 39 18.60 2.01 -13.31
N ALA A 40 17.51 1.30 -13.08
CA ALA A 40 17.17 0.08 -13.80
C ALA A 40 15.84 0.23 -14.56
N PRO A 41 15.66 -0.39 -15.74
CA PRO A 41 14.41 -0.30 -16.48
C PRO A 41 13.31 -1.07 -15.75
N VAL A 42 12.07 -0.57 -15.85
CA VAL A 42 10.87 -1.32 -15.47
C VAL A 42 10.68 -2.45 -16.47
N GLN A 43 10.49 -3.66 -15.98
CA GLN A 43 10.33 -4.83 -16.81
C GLN A 43 8.82 -5.05 -17.08
N LEU A 44 8.44 -5.14 -18.37
CA LEU A 44 7.07 -5.38 -18.80
C LEU A 44 6.96 -6.78 -19.42
N LEU A 45 5.98 -7.55 -18.96
CA LEU A 45 5.69 -8.88 -19.45
C LEU A 45 4.26 -8.95 -19.98
N ASP A 46 4.10 -9.09 -21.28
CA ASP A 46 2.80 -9.31 -21.90
C ASP A 46 2.30 -10.72 -21.64
N LEU A 47 1.13 -10.83 -20.99
CA LEU A 47 0.44 -12.11 -20.75
C LEU A 47 -0.57 -12.43 -21.85
N THR A 48 -1.06 -11.39 -22.56
CA THR A 48 -1.96 -11.54 -23.70
C THR A 48 -1.47 -10.65 -24.83
N THR A 49 -1.37 -11.18 -26.05
CA THR A 49 -0.97 -10.39 -27.20
C THR A 49 -2.21 -9.77 -27.88
N GLN A 50 -2.09 -8.54 -28.39
CA GLN A 50 -3.14 -7.86 -29.16
C GLN A 50 -3.66 -8.66 -30.38
N SER A 51 -2.95 -9.69 -30.82
CA SER A 51 -3.36 -10.59 -31.90
C SER A 51 -4.29 -11.72 -31.45
N GLY A 52 -4.76 -11.74 -30.20
CA GLY A 52 -5.64 -12.79 -29.66
C GLY A 52 -4.94 -14.16 -29.55
N ARG A 53 -3.62 -14.18 -29.66
CA ARG A 53 -2.83 -15.34 -29.27
C ARG A 53 -2.47 -15.15 -27.81
N SER A 54 -3.28 -15.75 -26.92
CA SER A 54 -2.73 -16.10 -25.61
C SER A 54 -1.39 -16.81 -25.90
N THR A 55 -0.35 -16.41 -25.20
CA THR A 55 0.81 -17.29 -25.07
C THR A 55 0.23 -18.56 -24.47
N GLU A 56 -0.11 -19.55 -25.30
CA GLU A 56 -0.42 -20.90 -24.84
C GLU A 56 0.83 -21.37 -24.11
N ILE A 57 0.87 -21.10 -22.84
CA ILE A 57 1.78 -21.78 -21.93
C ILE A 57 1.22 -23.18 -21.89
N ALA A 58 1.82 -23.99 -22.73
CA ALA A 58 1.47 -25.36 -22.92
C ALA A 58 1.29 -26.00 -21.54
N ARG A 59 0.14 -26.56 -21.27
CA ARG A 59 -0.11 -27.54 -20.20
C ARG A 59 0.75 -28.81 -20.42
N SER A 60 1.98 -28.66 -20.80
CA SER A 60 2.90 -29.78 -20.99
C SER A 60 3.57 -30.10 -19.66
N GLY A 61 2.92 -30.97 -18.91
CA GLY A 61 3.58 -31.61 -17.77
C GLY A 61 2.70 -32.04 -16.60
N LEU A 62 1.43 -31.64 -16.54
CA LEU A 62 0.58 -31.97 -15.37
C LEU A 62 -0.13 -33.34 -15.48
N ASP A 63 -0.02 -34.07 -16.57
CA ASP A 63 -0.64 -35.39 -16.69
C ASP A 63 0.08 -36.50 -15.91
N GLY A 64 1.16 -36.22 -15.20
CA GLY A 64 1.97 -37.19 -14.44
C GLY A 64 1.78 -37.23 -12.94
N ALA A 65 1.21 -36.22 -12.30
CA ALA A 65 1.08 -36.15 -10.85
C ALA A 65 -0.36 -36.46 -10.40
N ARG A 66 -0.74 -37.74 -10.47
CA ARG A 66 -1.92 -38.22 -9.77
C ARG A 66 -1.63 -38.32 -8.28
N SER A 67 -2.44 -37.61 -7.51
CA SER A 67 -2.91 -37.99 -6.19
C SER A 67 -1.90 -38.02 -5.04
N SER A 68 -1.85 -36.95 -4.29
CA SER A 68 -1.93 -37.11 -2.83
C SER A 68 -2.89 -36.06 -2.28
N ARG A 69 -4.03 -36.55 -1.84
CA ARG A 69 -5.11 -35.81 -1.19
C ARG A 69 -4.56 -35.17 0.07
N ALA A 70 -4.41 -33.84 0.10
CA ALA A 70 -4.15 -33.11 1.31
C ALA A 70 -5.34 -33.22 2.27
N PRO A 71 -5.14 -33.36 3.59
CA PRO A 71 -6.23 -33.49 4.53
C PRO A 71 -7.01 -32.18 4.65
N ALA A 72 -8.32 -32.28 4.73
CA ALA A 72 -9.30 -31.22 4.88
C ALA A 72 -9.26 -30.59 6.30
N ALA A 73 -8.15 -29.97 6.68
CA ALA A 73 -7.99 -29.37 8.01
C ALA A 73 -7.99 -27.82 8.01
N ALA A 74 -7.91 -27.18 6.84
CA ALA A 74 -7.91 -25.71 6.76
C ALA A 74 -9.32 -25.09 6.75
N SER A 75 -10.34 -25.88 6.35
CA SER A 75 -11.73 -25.40 6.30
C SER A 75 -12.36 -25.25 7.69
N ASP A 76 -11.95 -26.09 8.66
CA ASP A 76 -12.58 -26.10 9.99
C ASP A 76 -12.06 -24.97 10.92
N ALA A 77 -10.89 -24.45 10.65
CA ALA A 77 -10.32 -23.34 11.44
C ALA A 77 -10.96 -21.98 11.12
N VAL A 78 -11.35 -21.76 9.86
CA VAL A 78 -12.06 -20.54 9.45
C VAL A 78 -13.48 -20.53 10.00
N ASN A 79 -14.15 -21.69 10.00
CA ASN A 79 -15.52 -21.83 10.53
C ASN A 79 -15.59 -21.76 12.07
N ALA A 80 -14.50 -22.03 12.78
CA ALA A 80 -14.44 -21.92 14.23
C ALA A 80 -14.24 -20.47 14.73
N LEU A 81 -13.63 -19.60 13.92
CA LEU A 81 -13.44 -18.18 14.24
C LEU A 81 -14.70 -17.35 14.01
N THR A 82 -15.56 -17.72 13.06
CA THR A 82 -16.86 -17.07 12.82
C THR A 82 -17.91 -17.43 13.86
N ALA A 83 -17.75 -18.52 14.62
CA ALA A 83 -18.69 -18.92 15.65
C ALA A 83 -18.48 -18.24 17.02
N ALA A 84 -17.38 -17.50 17.21
CA ALA A 84 -17.04 -16.84 18.47
C ALA A 84 -17.35 -15.33 18.50
N ALA A 85 -17.73 -14.72 17.37
CA ALA A 85 -18.18 -13.32 17.32
C ALA A 85 -19.70 -13.29 17.38
N GLY A 86 -20.24 -12.96 18.57
CA GLY A 86 -21.67 -12.81 18.79
C GLY A 86 -22.23 -11.60 18.05
N ASP A 87 -23.27 -11.87 17.33
CA ASP A 87 -24.44 -11.09 16.92
C ASP A 87 -24.35 -9.56 17.08
N VAL A 88 -24.04 -8.84 15.99
CA VAL A 88 -24.40 -7.41 15.82
C VAL A 88 -24.63 -7.09 14.33
N GLY A 89 -25.91 -6.88 13.96
CA GLY A 89 -26.32 -6.03 12.84
C GLY A 89 -26.62 -6.71 11.50
N PRO A 90 -27.30 -6.05 10.57
CA PRO A 90 -28.06 -6.69 9.51
C PRO A 90 -27.15 -7.34 8.47
N GLU A 91 -27.50 -8.58 8.14
CA GLU A 91 -26.92 -9.40 7.08
C GLU A 91 -26.87 -8.64 5.75
N ALA A 92 -25.63 -8.34 5.30
CA ALA A 92 -25.37 -8.21 3.88
C ALA A 92 -25.06 -9.62 3.38
N ASP A 93 -25.82 -10.11 2.40
CA ASP A 93 -25.68 -11.42 1.80
C ASP A 93 -24.21 -11.69 1.41
N ALA A 94 -23.56 -12.56 2.18
CA ALA A 94 -22.30 -13.16 1.77
C ALA A 94 -22.58 -14.07 0.56
N PRO A 95 -21.79 -14.03 -0.51
CA PRO A 95 -21.97 -14.94 -1.63
C PRO A 95 -21.78 -16.38 -1.14
N ASP A 96 -22.73 -17.21 -1.55
CA ASP A 96 -22.88 -18.63 -1.23
C ASP A 96 -21.54 -19.40 -1.38
N SER A 97 -21.00 -19.91 -0.29
CA SER A 97 -19.75 -20.67 -0.20
C SER A 97 -19.84 -22.11 -0.74
N GLY A 98 -20.62 -22.30 -1.80
CA GLY A 98 -20.81 -23.59 -2.49
C GLY A 98 -19.79 -23.88 -3.61
N ALA A 99 -18.97 -22.91 -4.03
CA ALA A 99 -17.90 -23.13 -5.00
C ALA A 99 -16.64 -23.57 -4.25
N GLY A 100 -16.04 -24.71 -4.62
CA GLY A 100 -14.75 -25.14 -4.06
C GLY A 100 -13.71 -24.03 -4.17
N ALA A 101 -12.82 -23.90 -3.17
CA ALA A 101 -11.79 -22.87 -3.13
C ALA A 101 -10.99 -22.84 -4.46
N VAL A 102 -10.82 -21.65 -5.04
CA VAL A 102 -10.03 -21.43 -6.25
C VAL A 102 -8.60 -21.86 -6.00
N ASP A 103 -8.07 -22.70 -6.88
CA ASP A 103 -6.67 -23.11 -6.89
C ASP A 103 -5.96 -22.38 -8.06
N PRO A 104 -5.09 -21.41 -7.77
CA PRO A 104 -4.44 -20.60 -8.81
C PRO A 104 -3.64 -21.40 -9.83
N GLU A 105 -3.17 -22.61 -9.49
CA GLU A 105 -2.42 -23.45 -10.44
C GLU A 105 -3.34 -24.35 -11.25
N ARG A 106 -4.31 -24.96 -10.57
CA ARG A 106 -5.22 -25.93 -11.22
C ARG A 106 -6.27 -25.26 -12.11
N ASP A 107 -6.82 -24.14 -11.64
CA ASP A 107 -7.98 -23.50 -12.26
C ASP A 107 -7.56 -22.37 -13.24
N ALA A 108 -6.25 -22.19 -13.46
CA ALA A 108 -5.69 -21.17 -14.32
C ALA A 108 -6.09 -21.33 -15.79
N VAL A 109 -6.46 -20.23 -16.43
CA VAL A 109 -6.54 -20.10 -17.90
C VAL A 109 -5.22 -19.56 -18.48
N ILE A 110 -4.46 -18.80 -17.68
CA ILE A 110 -3.05 -18.45 -17.91
C ILE A 110 -2.27 -18.83 -16.66
N LEU A 111 -1.21 -19.58 -16.82
CA LEU A 111 -0.23 -19.87 -15.78
C LEU A 111 1.16 -19.73 -16.38
N THR A 112 1.93 -18.76 -15.94
CA THR A 112 3.31 -18.62 -16.40
C THR A 112 4.18 -19.72 -15.78
N ASP A 113 5.25 -20.12 -16.48
CA ASP A 113 6.35 -20.77 -15.78
C ASP A 113 6.96 -19.80 -14.73
N PRO A 114 7.68 -20.31 -13.71
CA PRO A 114 8.49 -19.47 -12.85
C PRO A 114 9.49 -18.67 -13.68
N LEU A 115 9.39 -17.34 -13.66
CA LEU A 115 10.19 -16.44 -14.46
C LEU A 115 11.25 -15.78 -13.58
N LYS A 116 12.53 -15.99 -13.91
CA LYS A 116 13.61 -15.23 -13.30
C LYS A 116 13.68 -13.87 -13.98
N VAL A 117 13.68 -12.80 -13.17
CA VAL A 117 13.67 -11.41 -13.59
C VAL A 117 14.76 -10.64 -12.85
N ASP A 118 15.01 -9.38 -13.22
CA ASP A 118 15.85 -8.51 -12.43
C ASP A 118 15.08 -8.08 -11.16
N ASP A 119 15.79 -7.75 -10.09
CA ASP A 119 15.21 -7.40 -8.80
C ASP A 119 14.18 -6.27 -8.91
N PHE A 120 13.03 -6.46 -8.27
CA PHE A 120 11.95 -5.47 -8.24
C PHE A 120 11.35 -5.33 -6.84
N LEU A 121 10.74 -4.17 -6.57
CA LEU A 121 10.10 -3.85 -5.30
C LEU A 121 8.58 -3.74 -5.39
N VAL A 122 8.05 -3.41 -6.57
CA VAL A 122 6.62 -3.26 -6.79
C VAL A 122 6.23 -4.00 -8.07
N ALA A 123 5.14 -4.74 -8.01
CA ALA A 123 4.54 -5.40 -9.16
C ALA A 123 3.06 -5.04 -9.27
N GLY A 124 2.53 -5.05 -10.48
CA GLY A 124 1.10 -4.89 -10.71
C GLY A 124 0.75 -5.15 -12.17
N PHE A 125 -0.51 -5.47 -12.40
CA PHE A 125 -1.02 -5.70 -13.74
C PHE A 125 -1.72 -4.46 -14.28
N THR A 126 -1.63 -4.25 -15.57
CA THR A 126 -2.32 -3.16 -16.27
C THR A 126 -2.86 -3.64 -17.60
N TRP A 127 -3.95 -3.01 -18.04
CA TRP A 127 -4.60 -3.26 -19.33
C TRP A 127 -5.33 -2.01 -19.81
N THR A 128 -5.68 -1.98 -21.09
CA THR A 128 -6.57 -0.96 -21.60
C THR A 128 -7.99 -1.25 -21.08
N GLY A 129 -8.52 -0.39 -20.23
CA GLY A 129 -9.85 -0.55 -19.65
C GLY A 129 -10.96 -0.43 -20.70
N GLY A 130 -12.13 -1.02 -20.40
CA GLY A 130 -13.39 -0.70 -21.10
C GLY A 130 -13.83 0.75 -20.84
N GLU A 131 -14.95 1.17 -21.45
CA GLU A 131 -15.46 2.56 -21.36
C GLU A 131 -15.62 3.07 -19.91
N ASP A 132 -15.73 2.18 -18.92
CA ASP A 132 -15.89 2.52 -17.50
C ASP A 132 -14.68 2.13 -16.62
N GLY A 133 -13.55 1.65 -17.19
CA GLY A 133 -12.38 1.19 -16.41
C GLY A 133 -12.66 -0.06 -15.56
N ALA A 134 -13.85 -0.67 -15.71
CA ALA A 134 -14.26 -1.80 -14.91
C ALA A 134 -13.32 -2.99 -15.10
N PRO A 135 -13.04 -3.75 -14.02
CA PRO A 135 -12.31 -5.00 -14.14
C PRO A 135 -13.05 -6.00 -15.02
N PRO A 136 -12.35 -6.91 -15.69
CA PRO A 136 -12.99 -7.99 -16.43
C PRO A 136 -13.81 -8.85 -15.47
N GLU A 137 -15.12 -8.97 -15.71
CA GLU A 137 -16.00 -9.77 -14.86
C GLU A 137 -15.56 -11.24 -14.83
N GLY A 138 -15.50 -11.82 -13.63
CA GLY A 138 -15.18 -13.23 -13.44
C GLY A 138 -13.72 -13.61 -13.70
N VAL A 139 -12.82 -12.64 -13.71
CA VAL A 139 -11.37 -12.86 -13.81
C VAL A 139 -10.71 -12.55 -12.48
N SER A 140 -9.91 -13.50 -11.99
CA SER A 140 -9.06 -13.33 -10.81
C SER A 140 -7.59 -13.47 -11.21
N ILE A 141 -6.78 -12.52 -10.80
CA ILE A 141 -5.35 -12.46 -11.11
C ILE A 141 -4.56 -12.76 -9.85
N TYR A 142 -3.65 -13.72 -9.93
CA TYR A 142 -2.80 -14.12 -8.82
C TYR A 142 -1.34 -13.93 -9.20
N LEU A 143 -0.54 -13.54 -8.21
CA LEU A 143 0.90 -13.41 -8.33
C LEU A 143 1.56 -14.08 -7.14
N ARG A 144 2.68 -14.79 -7.40
CA ARG A 144 3.63 -15.15 -6.35
C ARG A 144 5.02 -14.70 -6.77
N VAL A 145 5.83 -14.40 -5.80
CA VAL A 145 7.17 -13.85 -6.00
C VAL A 145 8.20 -14.70 -5.26
N ARG A 146 9.44 -14.70 -5.74
CA ARG A 146 10.55 -15.31 -5.03
C ARG A 146 11.41 -14.22 -4.44
N GLN A 147 11.59 -14.27 -3.13
CA GLN A 147 12.41 -13.35 -2.35
C GLN A 147 13.35 -14.18 -1.47
N ASP A 148 14.64 -13.83 -1.42
CA ASP A 148 15.65 -14.56 -0.66
C ASP A 148 15.72 -16.07 -1.00
N GLY A 149 15.38 -16.43 -2.24
CA GLY A 149 15.37 -17.81 -2.72
C GLY A 149 14.11 -18.61 -2.39
N GLU A 150 13.15 -18.04 -1.66
CA GLU A 150 11.90 -18.68 -1.25
C GLU A 150 10.70 -18.10 -1.99
N TRP A 151 9.75 -18.98 -2.41
CA TRP A 151 8.52 -18.57 -3.03
C TRP A 151 7.48 -18.17 -1.99
N SER A 152 6.84 -17.02 -2.21
CA SER A 152 5.68 -16.60 -1.44
C SER A 152 4.46 -17.51 -1.70
N PRO A 153 3.43 -17.47 -0.85
CA PRO A 153 2.09 -17.90 -1.22
C PRO A 153 1.59 -17.16 -2.46
N TRP A 154 0.53 -17.67 -3.09
CA TRP A 154 -0.20 -16.95 -4.11
C TRP A 154 -0.98 -15.79 -3.49
N TYR A 155 -0.75 -14.58 -3.98
CA TYR A 155 -1.51 -13.39 -3.62
C TYR A 155 -2.55 -13.09 -4.70
N LEU A 156 -3.78 -12.86 -4.27
CA LEU A 156 -4.81 -12.30 -5.15
C LEU A 156 -4.45 -10.82 -5.40
N ASN A 157 -4.21 -10.47 -6.66
CA ASN A 157 -4.09 -9.08 -7.09
C ASN A 157 -5.48 -8.62 -7.55
N GLU A 158 -6.20 -7.96 -6.67
CA GLU A 158 -7.52 -7.45 -6.99
C GLU A 158 -7.43 -6.37 -8.07
N PRO A 159 -8.36 -6.36 -9.05
CA PRO A 159 -8.53 -5.19 -9.90
C PRO A 159 -8.74 -3.96 -9.03
N SER A 160 -7.97 -2.90 -9.29
CA SER A 160 -7.98 -1.74 -8.43
C SER A 160 -9.31 -0.99 -8.53
N ASP A 161 -9.93 -0.74 -7.36
CA ASP A 161 -11.05 0.22 -7.19
C ASP A 161 -10.51 1.62 -6.83
N ALA A 162 -9.21 1.85 -7.04
CA ALA A 162 -8.54 3.13 -6.96
C ALA A 162 -8.45 3.78 -8.35
N GLY A 163 -8.12 5.06 -8.38
CA GLY A 163 -7.93 5.82 -9.59
C GLY A 163 -8.48 7.24 -9.49
N ARG A 164 -8.23 8.02 -10.51
CA ARG A 164 -8.66 9.42 -10.56
C ARG A 164 -10.16 9.53 -10.88
N ASP A 165 -10.89 10.39 -10.16
CA ASP A 165 -12.31 10.66 -10.36
C ASP A 165 -12.64 11.27 -11.75
N ASP A 166 -11.63 11.71 -12.51
CA ASP A 166 -11.77 12.23 -13.88
C ASP A 166 -11.56 11.13 -14.94
N GLY A 167 -11.29 9.90 -14.53
CA GLY A 167 -11.13 8.75 -15.42
C GLY A 167 -9.83 8.75 -16.22
N VAL A 168 -8.87 9.60 -15.89
CA VAL A 168 -7.55 9.60 -16.52
C VAL A 168 -6.72 8.44 -15.97
N GLY A 169 -6.18 7.63 -16.86
CA GLY A 169 -5.31 6.50 -16.54
C GLY A 169 -5.72 5.21 -17.23
N ARG A 170 -5.02 4.15 -16.94
CA ARG A 170 -5.30 2.78 -17.38
C ARG A 170 -5.93 2.00 -16.22
N ALA A 171 -6.69 0.96 -16.57
CA ALA A 171 -7.10 -0.04 -15.61
C ALA A 171 -5.91 -0.91 -15.18
N GLY A 172 -5.96 -1.43 -13.96
CA GLY A 172 -4.92 -2.31 -13.43
C GLY A 172 -5.34 -2.94 -12.12
N THR A 173 -4.41 -3.64 -11.49
CA THR A 173 -4.57 -4.16 -10.13
C THR A 173 -4.02 -3.17 -9.11
N ASP A 174 -4.35 -3.39 -7.84
CA ASP A 174 -3.58 -2.79 -6.76
C ASP A 174 -2.12 -3.23 -6.85
N GLU A 175 -1.21 -2.42 -6.32
CA GLU A 175 0.20 -2.73 -6.29
C GLU A 175 0.50 -3.88 -5.32
N LEU A 176 1.41 -4.77 -5.71
CA LEU A 176 2.00 -5.79 -4.85
C LEU A 176 3.40 -5.35 -4.46
N VAL A 177 3.63 -5.13 -3.18
CA VAL A 177 4.92 -4.68 -2.62
C VAL A 177 5.77 -5.87 -2.21
N THR A 178 7.08 -5.80 -2.48
CA THR A 178 8.09 -6.78 -2.05
C THR A 178 9.28 -6.09 -1.38
N GLY A 179 10.10 -6.85 -0.66
CA GLY A 179 11.41 -6.41 -0.14
C GLY A 179 12.57 -6.67 -1.11
N GLY A 180 12.29 -6.89 -2.39
CA GLY A 180 13.25 -7.26 -3.43
C GLY A 180 13.04 -8.71 -3.87
N ALA A 181 12.33 -8.91 -4.96
CA ALA A 181 12.07 -10.21 -5.53
C ALA A 181 12.82 -10.38 -6.85
N ASP A 182 13.36 -11.59 -7.09
CA ASP A 182 14.19 -11.93 -8.26
C ASP A 182 13.50 -12.92 -9.22
N ALA A 183 12.29 -13.36 -8.88
CA ALA A 183 11.49 -14.19 -9.77
C ALA A 183 10.01 -13.99 -9.48
N VAL A 184 9.19 -14.27 -10.48
CA VAL A 184 7.75 -14.09 -10.45
C VAL A 184 7.04 -15.25 -11.16
N GLN A 185 5.83 -15.54 -10.70
CA GLN A 185 4.91 -16.41 -11.43
C GLN A 185 3.50 -15.82 -11.33
N ALA A 186 2.83 -15.70 -12.46
CA ALA A 186 1.49 -15.18 -12.57
C ALA A 186 0.48 -16.28 -12.93
N SER A 187 -0.71 -16.18 -12.36
CA SER A 187 -1.83 -17.03 -12.70
C SER A 187 -3.08 -16.17 -12.91
N VAL A 188 -3.82 -16.45 -13.96
CA VAL A 188 -5.12 -15.83 -14.22
C VAL A 188 -6.17 -16.92 -14.27
N VAL A 189 -7.20 -16.78 -13.46
CA VAL A 189 -8.33 -17.71 -13.35
C VAL A 189 -9.59 -17.01 -13.81
N GLY A 190 -10.41 -17.69 -14.61
CA GLY A 190 -11.70 -17.17 -15.10
C GLY A 190 -11.99 -17.55 -16.55
N ASP A 191 -12.85 -16.76 -17.20
CA ASP A 191 -13.18 -16.96 -18.61
C ASP A 191 -12.09 -16.38 -19.50
N ALA A 192 -11.44 -17.22 -20.32
CA ALA A 192 -10.44 -16.79 -21.29
C ALA A 192 -10.97 -15.75 -22.30
N ALA A 193 -12.28 -15.73 -22.56
CA ALA A 193 -12.89 -14.75 -23.45
C ALA A 193 -13.07 -13.36 -22.80
N ALA A 194 -13.03 -13.29 -21.47
CA ALA A 194 -13.12 -12.05 -20.71
C ALA A 194 -11.75 -11.39 -20.45
N LEU A 195 -10.64 -12.07 -20.84
CA LEU A 195 -9.30 -11.53 -20.61
C LEU A 195 -9.07 -10.25 -21.43
N PRO A 196 -8.45 -9.22 -20.84
CA PRO A 196 -7.97 -8.07 -21.60
C PRO A 196 -6.97 -8.49 -22.69
N ALA A 197 -7.07 -7.90 -23.87
CA ALA A 197 -6.20 -8.24 -24.99
C ALA A 197 -4.73 -7.80 -24.79
N ASP A 198 -4.48 -6.91 -23.84
CA ASP A 198 -3.17 -6.31 -23.52
C ASP A 198 -2.85 -6.39 -22.03
N LEU A 199 -3.21 -7.51 -21.38
CA LEU A 199 -2.87 -7.74 -19.98
C LEU A 199 -1.36 -7.81 -19.82
N THR A 200 -0.79 -6.86 -19.11
CA THR A 200 0.65 -6.70 -18.93
C THR A 200 0.99 -6.69 -17.44
N LEU A 201 1.97 -7.48 -17.04
CA LEU A 201 2.60 -7.42 -15.72
C LEU A 201 3.77 -6.43 -15.77
N ALA A 202 3.76 -5.44 -14.89
CA ALA A 202 4.85 -4.49 -14.69
C ALA A 202 5.61 -4.83 -13.41
N LEU A 203 6.94 -4.88 -13.50
CA LEU A 203 7.86 -5.11 -12.38
C LEU A 203 8.75 -3.88 -12.23
N VAL A 204 8.58 -3.18 -11.12
CA VAL A 204 9.21 -1.86 -10.87
C VAL A 204 10.37 -2.01 -9.92
N PRO A 205 11.62 -1.70 -10.35
CA PRO A 205 12.82 -1.74 -9.52
C PRO A 205 12.89 -0.57 -8.54
N ASP A 206 13.93 -0.54 -7.69
CA ASP A 206 14.16 0.54 -6.71
C ASP A 206 14.26 1.92 -7.37
N HIS A 207 15.06 2.05 -8.43
CA HIS A 207 15.23 3.30 -9.16
C HIS A 207 14.77 3.13 -10.61
N PRO A 208 13.46 3.25 -10.87
CA PRO A 208 12.94 3.01 -12.22
C PRO A 208 13.45 4.05 -13.21
N SER A 209 13.90 3.60 -14.39
CA SER A 209 14.45 4.45 -15.44
C SER A 209 14.03 3.97 -16.83
N GLY A 210 12.85 4.40 -17.27
CA GLY A 210 12.28 3.92 -18.53
C GLY A 210 11.72 2.49 -18.42
N GLU A 211 11.36 1.93 -19.55
CA GLU A 211 10.73 0.60 -19.66
C GLU A 211 11.57 -0.32 -20.53
N SER A 212 11.61 -1.60 -20.20
CA SER A 212 12.09 -2.67 -21.04
C SER A 212 10.97 -3.68 -21.28
N ASP A 213 10.71 -3.97 -22.53
CA ASP A 213 9.80 -5.03 -22.92
C ASP A 213 10.53 -6.37 -22.79
N LEU A 214 10.07 -7.19 -21.86
CA LEU A 214 10.59 -8.54 -21.69
C LEU A 214 10.09 -9.49 -22.76
N GLY A 215 9.08 -9.13 -23.55
CA GLY A 215 8.49 -9.96 -24.62
C GLY A 215 8.63 -11.47 -24.40
N ALA A 216 7.92 -12.31 -25.10
CA ALA A 216 8.07 -13.77 -24.94
C ALA A 216 9.50 -14.30 -25.27
N ALA A 217 10.31 -13.51 -26.00
CA ALA A 217 11.67 -13.88 -26.40
C ALA A 217 12.73 -13.54 -25.36
N ASP A 218 12.48 -12.55 -24.49
CA ASP A 218 13.44 -12.06 -23.48
C ASP A 218 13.17 -12.65 -22.09
N VAL A 219 12.09 -13.41 -21.94
CA VAL A 219 11.78 -14.12 -20.71
C VAL A 219 12.79 -15.24 -20.50
N ARG A 220 13.68 -15.06 -19.53
CA ARG A 220 14.59 -16.10 -19.09
C ARG A 220 13.81 -17.11 -18.26
N THR A 221 13.50 -18.27 -18.84
CA THR A 221 12.98 -19.39 -18.04
C THR A 221 14.01 -19.72 -16.98
N ALA A 222 13.60 -19.70 -15.71
CA ALA A 222 14.42 -20.28 -14.66
C ALA A 222 14.74 -21.73 -15.04
N GLU A 223 16.00 -22.15 -14.98
CA GLU A 223 16.32 -23.58 -15.05
C GLU A 223 15.39 -24.29 -14.06
N ALA A 224 14.71 -25.32 -14.55
CA ALA A 224 13.72 -26.05 -13.77
C ALA A 224 14.38 -26.57 -12.49
N GLU A 225 14.30 -25.77 -11.43
CA GLU A 225 14.60 -26.26 -10.10
C GLU A 225 13.59 -27.37 -9.82
N PRO A 226 14.00 -28.51 -9.28
CA PRO A 226 13.09 -29.61 -9.00
C PRO A 226 12.01 -29.06 -8.06
N THR A 227 10.77 -29.12 -8.52
CA THR A 227 9.59 -28.66 -7.81
C THR A 227 9.56 -29.27 -6.42
N GLY A 228 10.12 -28.57 -5.46
CA GLY A 228 10.00 -28.88 -4.05
C GLY A 228 8.61 -28.51 -3.54
N VAL A 229 7.57 -29.15 -4.07
CA VAL A 229 6.18 -29.03 -3.60
C VAL A 229 6.03 -29.52 -2.14
N ALA A 230 7.13 -30.04 -1.54
CA ALA A 230 7.12 -30.50 -0.14
C ALA A 230 7.42 -29.37 0.88
N ALA A 231 7.99 -28.24 0.50
CA ALA A 231 8.40 -27.21 1.46
C ALA A 231 7.27 -26.23 1.82
N ALA A 232 6.36 -25.92 0.89
CA ALA A 232 5.27 -24.98 1.15
C ALA A 232 4.23 -25.51 2.17
N SER A 233 4.09 -26.84 2.27
CA SER A 233 3.20 -27.47 3.28
C SER A 233 3.82 -27.46 4.68
N ALA A 234 5.13 -27.37 4.82
CA ALA A 234 5.80 -27.36 6.12
C ALA A 234 5.83 -25.97 6.78
N ALA A 235 5.78 -24.90 6.02
CA ALA A 235 5.75 -23.54 6.55
C ALA A 235 4.39 -23.18 7.20
N GLN A 236 3.30 -23.82 6.76
CA GLN A 236 1.99 -23.63 7.39
C GLN A 236 1.82 -24.43 8.70
N SER A 237 2.64 -25.44 8.96
CA SER A 237 2.60 -26.19 10.22
C SER A 237 3.43 -25.56 11.34
N GLY A 238 4.15 -24.49 11.07
CA GLY A 238 4.99 -23.76 12.02
C GLY A 238 4.32 -22.59 12.72
N LEU A 239 3.04 -22.31 12.45
CA LEU A 239 2.22 -21.43 13.28
C LEU A 239 2.00 -22.13 14.64
N ARG A 240 2.99 -22.01 15.51
CA ARG A 240 2.76 -22.23 16.92
C ARG A 240 1.71 -21.26 17.37
N ASP A 241 0.64 -21.82 17.89
CA ASP A 241 -0.39 -21.14 18.64
C ASP A 241 0.25 -20.47 19.88
N ASP A 242 0.91 -19.34 19.69
CA ASP A 242 1.26 -18.42 20.76
C ASP A 242 0.08 -17.45 20.99
N ARG A 243 -1.11 -18.02 21.11
CA ARG A 243 -2.20 -17.38 21.83
C ARG A 243 -1.93 -17.52 23.32
N GLY A 244 -0.89 -16.81 23.80
CA GLY A 244 -0.89 -16.30 25.14
C GLY A 244 -2.09 -15.36 25.29
N PRO A 245 -2.73 -15.29 26.49
CA PRO A 245 -3.81 -14.34 26.72
C PRO A 245 -3.30 -12.94 26.38
N ALA A 246 -4.21 -12.07 25.96
CA ALA A 246 -3.95 -10.65 25.70
C ALA A 246 -3.27 -10.01 26.92
N GLU A 247 -2.00 -10.31 27.12
CA GLU A 247 -1.18 -9.75 28.14
C GLU A 247 -0.52 -8.49 27.58
N ASN A 248 -1.14 -7.39 27.99
CA ASN A 248 -0.50 -6.11 28.16
C ASN A 248 0.38 -5.64 26.98
N LEU A 249 -0.23 -4.98 26.00
CA LEU A 249 0.45 -4.02 25.13
C LEU A 249 1.10 -2.85 25.92
N THR A 250 1.11 -2.92 27.25
CA THR A 250 1.77 -1.96 28.16
C THR A 250 3.27 -2.15 28.34
N GLY A 251 3.90 -3.04 27.58
CA GLY A 251 5.33 -3.36 27.68
C GLY A 251 6.20 -2.99 26.47
N ALA A 252 5.64 -2.50 25.38
CA ALA A 252 6.43 -1.85 24.36
C ALA A 252 6.91 -0.50 24.94
N SER A 253 8.21 -0.32 25.11
CA SER A 253 8.78 1.00 25.38
C SER A 253 8.24 1.93 24.31
N ALA A 254 7.33 2.82 24.66
CA ALA A 254 6.88 3.88 23.78
C ALA A 254 8.13 4.55 23.22
N VAL A 255 8.35 4.47 21.93
CA VAL A 255 9.38 5.25 21.26
C VAL A 255 8.97 6.70 21.52
N GLN A 256 9.66 7.34 22.46
CA GLN A 256 9.35 8.69 22.84
C GLN A 256 9.61 9.60 21.65
N LEU A 257 8.53 10.12 21.06
CA LEU A 257 8.59 11.06 19.96
C LEU A 257 9.45 12.28 20.35
N PRO A 258 10.17 12.89 19.40
CA PRO A 258 10.69 14.23 19.59
C PRO A 258 9.55 15.17 20.06
N ALA A 259 9.80 16.04 21.03
CA ALA A 259 8.76 16.90 21.60
C ALA A 259 7.97 17.70 20.55
N ALA A 260 8.63 18.13 19.45
CA ALA A 260 7.97 18.80 18.32
C ALA A 260 7.00 17.91 17.54
N ALA A 261 7.18 16.61 17.58
CA ALA A 261 6.33 15.64 16.88
C ALA A 261 5.14 15.18 17.74
N GLN A 262 5.14 15.51 19.02
CA GLN A 262 3.98 15.33 19.92
C GLN A 262 2.94 16.43 19.66
N ASP A 263 3.40 17.62 19.23
CA ASP A 263 2.55 18.79 19.00
C ASP A 263 2.05 18.84 17.54
N ASP A 264 2.81 18.35 16.57
CA ASP A 264 2.43 18.32 15.13
C ASP A 264 2.96 17.05 14.44
N PRO A 265 2.12 16.01 14.26
CA PRO A 265 2.52 14.78 13.61
C PRO A 265 3.01 14.95 12.16
N SER A 266 2.66 16.06 11.50
CA SER A 266 3.17 16.33 10.15
C SER A 266 4.69 16.51 10.12
N ALA A 267 5.30 16.88 11.25
CA ALA A 267 6.76 16.95 11.40
C ALA A 267 7.46 15.58 11.34
N LEU A 268 6.70 14.47 11.40
CA LEU A 268 7.21 13.10 11.24
C LEU A 268 7.20 12.63 9.79
N VAL A 269 6.61 13.40 8.89
CA VAL A 269 6.40 12.98 7.51
C VAL A 269 7.68 13.15 6.72
N THR A 270 8.17 12.07 6.15
CA THR A 270 9.21 12.09 5.12
C THR A 270 8.62 12.70 3.86
N THR A 271 9.10 13.87 3.50
CA THR A 271 8.60 14.63 2.34
C THR A 271 8.95 13.96 1.02
N ARG A 272 8.27 14.40 -0.04
CA ARG A 272 8.54 13.90 -1.40
C ARG A 272 9.98 14.10 -1.86
N GLU A 273 10.63 15.18 -1.43
CA GLU A 273 12.05 15.44 -1.72
C GLU A 273 12.95 14.44 -0.96
N GLU A 274 12.65 14.18 0.32
CA GLU A 274 13.45 13.32 1.18
C GLU A 274 13.39 11.84 0.75
N TRP A 275 12.22 11.32 0.33
CA TRP A 275 12.15 9.96 -0.20
C TRP A 275 12.53 9.85 -1.69
N GLY A 276 12.85 10.96 -2.34
CA GLY A 276 13.41 11.00 -3.68
C GLY A 276 12.37 10.87 -4.81
N ALA A 277 11.19 11.51 -4.68
CA ALA A 277 10.20 11.58 -5.77
C ALA A 277 10.82 12.20 -7.03
N ASN A 278 10.79 11.48 -8.14
CA ASN A 278 11.23 12.02 -9.41
C ASN A 278 10.17 12.99 -9.99
N PRO A 279 10.45 14.30 -10.08
CA PRO A 279 9.48 15.28 -10.55
C PRO A 279 9.08 15.09 -12.03
N ALA A 280 9.86 14.32 -12.80
CA ALA A 280 9.54 14.06 -14.20
C ALA A 280 8.31 13.18 -14.40
N TYR A 281 7.90 12.42 -13.37
CA TYR A 281 6.70 11.58 -13.41
C TYR A 281 5.43 12.34 -13.02
N LEU A 282 5.57 13.53 -12.39
CA LEU A 282 4.45 14.34 -11.96
C LEU A 282 3.80 15.05 -13.15
N ASN A 283 2.56 14.68 -13.45
CA ASN A 283 1.74 15.40 -14.44
C ASN A 283 0.29 15.60 -13.97
N TRP A 284 0.00 15.31 -12.69
CA TRP A 284 -1.28 15.55 -12.06
C TRP A 284 -1.14 16.59 -10.94
N TRP A 285 -1.37 17.84 -11.29
CA TRP A 285 -1.21 18.97 -10.37
C TRP A 285 -2.28 18.95 -9.24
N PRO A 286 -1.96 19.49 -8.06
CA PRO A 286 -2.86 19.50 -6.92
C PRO A 286 -4.20 20.17 -7.24
N ASN A 287 -5.27 19.54 -6.79
CA ASN A 287 -6.62 20.11 -6.76
C ASN A 287 -7.16 19.89 -5.34
N TYR A 288 -7.34 20.98 -4.59
CA TYR A 288 -7.78 20.93 -3.20
C TYR A 288 -9.30 20.97 -3.12
N ALA A 289 -9.86 20.18 -2.22
CA ALA A 289 -11.28 20.14 -1.96
C ALA A 289 -11.55 20.08 -0.46
N PRO A 290 -12.72 20.58 0.03
CA PRO A 290 -13.13 20.31 1.40
C PRO A 290 -13.13 18.81 1.69
N ALA A 291 -12.58 18.41 2.84
CA ALA A 291 -12.48 17.02 3.24
C ALA A 291 -12.52 16.88 4.76
N ASP A 292 -13.29 15.91 5.24
CA ASP A 292 -13.54 15.62 6.65
C ASP A 292 -13.69 14.12 6.95
N HIS A 293 -13.35 13.27 5.96
CA HIS A 293 -13.35 11.82 6.10
C HIS A 293 -11.96 11.24 5.76
N VAL A 294 -11.69 10.04 6.27
CA VAL A 294 -10.47 9.29 6.01
C VAL A 294 -10.84 7.91 5.47
N VAL A 295 -10.08 7.45 4.47
CA VAL A 295 -10.14 6.08 3.98
C VAL A 295 -8.79 5.42 4.23
N VAL A 296 -8.82 4.32 4.99
CA VAL A 296 -7.64 3.53 5.35
C VAL A 296 -7.48 2.39 4.35
N HIS A 297 -6.26 2.23 3.84
CA HIS A 297 -5.86 1.22 2.85
C HIS A 297 -4.72 0.36 3.35
N HIS A 298 -4.39 -0.68 2.59
CA HIS A 298 -3.09 -1.34 2.60
C HIS A 298 -2.56 -1.45 1.16
N THR A 299 -1.25 -1.72 0.99
CA THR A 299 -0.64 -1.86 -0.34
C THR A 299 -0.63 -3.30 -0.85
N ALA A 300 -1.08 -4.27 -0.06
CA ALA A 300 -0.93 -5.70 -0.32
C ALA A 300 0.55 -6.14 -0.54
N GLY A 301 0.79 -7.41 -0.93
CA GLY A 301 2.13 -7.95 -1.20
C GLY A 301 2.75 -8.70 -0.03
N THR A 302 4.07 -8.63 0.11
CA THR A 302 4.80 -9.26 1.22
C THR A 302 5.00 -8.26 2.36
N ASN A 303 5.18 -8.76 3.59
CA ASN A 303 5.59 -7.92 4.72
C ASN A 303 7.11 -8.02 4.98
N ASP A 304 7.83 -8.63 4.03
CA ASP A 304 9.26 -8.89 4.18
C ASP A 304 10.10 -7.82 3.46
N TYR A 305 10.20 -6.66 4.11
CA TYR A 305 11.02 -5.54 3.69
C TYR A 305 11.62 -4.85 4.93
N THR A 306 12.71 -4.09 4.77
CA THR A 306 13.38 -3.35 5.84
C THR A 306 12.95 -1.88 5.86
N ALA A 307 13.24 -1.18 6.98
CA ALA A 307 12.95 0.25 7.11
C ALA A 307 13.69 1.11 6.07
N GLU A 308 14.90 0.67 5.70
CA GLU A 308 15.72 1.35 4.70
C GLU A 308 15.17 1.18 3.27
N GLN A 309 14.40 0.11 3.03
CA GLN A 309 13.75 -0.13 1.74
C GLN A 309 12.45 0.65 1.57
N SER A 310 11.84 1.13 2.66
CA SER A 310 10.53 1.81 2.59
C SER A 310 10.51 3.01 1.62
N PRO A 311 11.51 3.93 1.60
CA PRO A 311 11.54 5.01 0.61
C PRO A 311 11.59 4.49 -0.84
N SER A 312 12.30 3.38 -1.08
CA SER A 312 12.40 2.75 -2.40
C SER A 312 11.07 2.15 -2.85
N ILE A 313 10.36 1.50 -1.92
CA ILE A 313 9.01 0.98 -2.16
C ILE A 313 8.06 2.12 -2.51
N VAL A 314 8.10 3.24 -1.78
CA VAL A 314 7.27 4.43 -2.09
C VAL A 314 7.58 4.98 -3.48
N ARG A 315 8.87 5.02 -3.91
CA ARG A 315 9.25 5.37 -5.30
C ARG A 315 8.68 4.40 -6.32
N GLY A 316 8.69 3.10 -6.02
CA GLY A 316 8.11 2.07 -6.86
C GLY A 316 6.59 2.23 -7.04
N ILE A 317 5.86 2.46 -5.95
CA ILE A 317 4.41 2.76 -5.96
C ILE A 317 4.15 4.04 -6.76
N TYR A 318 4.95 5.09 -6.54
CA TYR A 318 4.83 6.33 -7.30
C TYR A 318 4.99 6.10 -8.80
N TYR A 319 6.00 5.32 -9.22
CA TYR A 319 6.17 4.99 -10.64
C TYR A 319 5.01 4.18 -11.18
N TYR A 320 4.55 3.18 -10.44
CA TYR A 320 3.43 2.33 -10.84
C TYR A 320 2.16 3.17 -11.07
N HIS A 321 1.78 4.00 -10.10
CA HIS A 321 0.60 4.86 -10.22
C HIS A 321 0.77 5.97 -11.26
N ALA A 322 1.90 6.69 -11.23
CA ALA A 322 2.08 7.87 -12.07
C ALA A 322 2.32 7.52 -13.54
N VAL A 323 3.12 6.47 -13.81
CA VAL A 323 3.60 6.14 -15.14
C VAL A 323 2.86 4.93 -15.72
N ILE A 324 2.86 3.78 -15.01
CA ILE A 324 2.25 2.55 -15.53
C ILE A 324 0.74 2.68 -15.62
N LEU A 325 0.09 3.09 -14.54
CA LEU A 325 -1.36 3.37 -14.55
C LEU A 325 -1.70 4.73 -15.19
N GLY A 326 -0.69 5.59 -15.39
CA GLY A 326 -0.88 6.87 -16.09
C GLY A 326 -1.66 7.91 -15.30
N TRP A 327 -1.76 7.78 -13.97
CA TRP A 327 -2.46 8.77 -13.15
C TRP A 327 -1.70 10.09 -13.02
N GLY A 328 -0.37 10.06 -13.21
CA GLY A 328 0.50 11.23 -13.15
C GLY A 328 0.92 11.63 -11.75
N ASP A 329 0.53 10.88 -10.73
CA ASP A 329 1.05 10.96 -9.37
C ASP A 329 0.63 9.70 -8.58
N ILE A 330 1.13 9.57 -7.34
CA ILE A 330 0.72 8.55 -6.39
C ILE A 330 -0.73 8.80 -5.92
N GLY A 331 -1.52 7.74 -5.74
CA GLY A 331 -2.93 7.86 -5.40
C GLY A 331 -3.18 8.20 -3.93
N TYR A 332 -2.39 7.68 -3.01
CA TYR A 332 -2.54 7.88 -1.55
C TYR A 332 -2.03 9.26 -1.11
N ASN A 333 -2.70 9.89 -0.15
CA ASN A 333 -2.20 11.11 0.47
C ASN A 333 -1.00 10.82 1.37
N PHE A 334 -1.08 9.77 2.18
CA PHE A 334 0.03 9.29 3.01
C PHE A 334 0.23 7.79 2.87
N LEU A 335 1.48 7.35 3.10
CA LEU A 335 1.82 5.95 3.29
C LEU A 335 2.53 5.79 4.63
N VAL A 336 2.26 4.70 5.32
CA VAL A 336 2.89 4.39 6.62
C VAL A 336 3.45 2.98 6.56
N ASP A 337 4.75 2.83 6.80
CA ASP A 337 5.39 1.52 6.81
C ASP A 337 5.21 0.78 8.15
N LYS A 338 5.56 -0.49 8.18
CA LYS A 338 5.44 -1.30 9.40
C LYS A 338 6.36 -0.87 10.54
N TYR A 339 7.31 0.04 10.27
CA TYR A 339 8.24 0.60 11.26
C TYR A 339 7.77 1.95 11.81
N GLY A 340 6.65 2.47 11.29
CA GLY A 340 6.06 3.75 11.69
C GLY A 340 6.64 4.96 10.98
N GLN A 341 7.39 4.78 9.88
CA GLN A 341 7.79 5.87 9.01
C GLN A 341 6.58 6.33 8.20
N VAL A 342 6.36 7.63 8.13
CA VAL A 342 5.25 8.24 7.39
C VAL A 342 5.81 8.97 6.17
N PHE A 343 5.20 8.76 5.02
CA PHE A 343 5.63 9.36 3.75
C PHE A 343 4.50 10.20 3.15
N GLU A 344 4.84 11.42 2.70
CA GLU A 344 3.94 12.17 1.83
C GLU A 344 3.80 11.46 0.49
N GLY A 345 2.60 11.06 0.13
CA GLY A 345 2.30 10.44 -1.16
C GLY A 345 1.93 11.47 -2.23
N ARG A 346 0.63 11.79 -2.37
CA ARG A 346 0.09 12.74 -3.33
C ARG A 346 0.71 14.12 -3.16
N TYR A 347 1.27 14.68 -4.23
CA TYR A 347 1.90 15.99 -4.22
C TYR A 347 0.93 17.08 -3.74
N GLY A 348 1.38 17.86 -2.76
CA GLY A 348 0.60 18.92 -2.14
C GLY A 348 -0.25 18.46 -0.94
N THR A 349 -0.07 17.24 -0.45
CA THR A 349 -0.79 16.77 0.74
C THR A 349 -0.45 17.62 1.96
N LEU A 350 0.84 17.91 2.19
CA LEU A 350 1.29 18.77 3.30
C LEU A 350 0.93 20.25 3.10
N ASP A 351 0.68 20.69 1.87
CA ASP A 351 0.26 22.05 1.54
C ASP A 351 -1.25 22.28 1.69
N SER A 352 -2.01 21.25 2.10
CA SER A 352 -3.47 21.36 2.27
C SER A 352 -3.83 22.24 3.44
N ASP A 353 -4.68 23.26 3.20
CA ASP A 353 -5.22 24.12 4.26
C ASP A 353 -6.13 23.31 5.21
N PRO A 354 -6.29 23.74 6.48
CA PRO A 354 -7.25 23.14 7.41
C PRO A 354 -8.65 23.00 6.81
N GLY A 355 -9.24 21.81 6.94
CA GLY A 355 -10.56 21.48 6.36
C GLY A 355 -10.56 21.20 4.86
N THR A 356 -9.37 21.10 4.25
CA THR A 356 -9.22 20.69 2.86
C THR A 356 -8.21 19.56 2.73
N MET A 357 -8.24 18.86 1.61
CA MET A 357 -7.22 17.89 1.20
C MET A 357 -7.01 17.96 -0.30
N VAL A 358 -5.77 17.75 -0.75
CA VAL A 358 -5.51 17.51 -2.17
C VAL A 358 -6.20 16.22 -2.59
N VAL A 359 -7.01 16.28 -3.64
CA VAL A 359 -7.76 15.13 -4.14
C VAL A 359 -6.79 14.05 -4.60
N GLY A 360 -6.89 12.89 -4.01
CA GLY A 360 -6.10 11.70 -4.32
C GLY A 360 -6.71 10.84 -5.43
N GLY A 361 -6.14 9.66 -5.61
CA GLY A 361 -6.62 8.59 -6.49
C GLY A 361 -6.68 7.24 -5.78
N HIS A 362 -6.97 7.25 -4.49
CA HIS A 362 -6.93 6.06 -3.63
C HIS A 362 -8.27 5.30 -3.59
N SER A 363 -9.38 5.93 -3.99
CA SER A 363 -10.70 5.30 -4.03
C SER A 363 -11.56 5.99 -5.07
N TYR A 364 -11.75 5.35 -6.22
CA TYR A 364 -12.50 5.94 -7.34
C TYR A 364 -13.91 6.34 -6.93
N GLY A 365 -14.27 7.59 -7.20
CA GLY A 365 -15.57 8.15 -6.85
C GLY A 365 -15.74 8.55 -5.38
N ALA A 366 -14.76 8.25 -4.52
CA ALA A 366 -14.71 8.68 -3.12
C ALA A 366 -13.46 9.51 -2.77
N ASN A 367 -12.61 9.85 -3.75
CA ASN A 367 -11.39 10.64 -3.51
C ASN A 367 -11.66 12.08 -3.03
N THR A 368 -12.75 12.68 -3.53
CA THR A 368 -13.12 14.06 -3.15
C THR A 368 -13.87 14.05 -1.82
N GLY A 369 -13.32 14.69 -0.81
CA GLY A 369 -13.89 14.74 0.53
C GLY A 369 -13.20 13.81 1.52
N THR A 370 -12.19 13.05 1.06
CA THR A 370 -11.45 12.10 1.88
C THR A 370 -9.94 12.34 1.82
N MET A 371 -9.26 11.93 2.88
CA MET A 371 -7.81 11.69 2.92
C MET A 371 -7.56 10.18 2.84
N GLY A 372 -6.77 9.73 1.86
CA GLY A 372 -6.36 8.34 1.74
C GLY A 372 -5.03 8.07 2.44
N ILE A 373 -5.00 7.09 3.35
CA ILE A 373 -3.79 6.69 4.05
C ILE A 373 -3.57 5.18 3.91
N ALA A 374 -2.41 4.76 3.41
CA ALA A 374 -2.10 3.37 3.14
C ALA A 374 -1.09 2.80 4.14
N MET A 375 -1.44 1.68 4.76
CA MET A 375 -0.52 0.84 5.51
C MET A 375 0.31 0.01 4.52
N MET A 376 1.62 0.22 4.47
CA MET A 376 2.50 -0.56 3.59
C MET A 376 2.61 -1.98 4.12
N GLY A 377 2.18 -2.96 3.31
CA GLY A 377 2.15 -4.38 3.62
C GLY A 377 0.81 -5.05 3.34
N ASN A 378 0.75 -6.35 3.61
CA ASN A 378 -0.46 -7.18 3.45
C ASN A 378 -1.02 -7.58 4.82
N TYR A 379 -2.22 -7.13 5.10
CA TYR A 379 -2.90 -7.35 6.38
C TYR A 379 -4.15 -8.22 6.24
N SER A 380 -4.16 -9.10 5.25
CA SER A 380 -5.23 -10.09 5.10
C SER A 380 -5.20 -11.15 6.19
N PHE A 381 -3.98 -11.56 6.63
CA PHE A 381 -3.78 -12.69 7.56
C PHE A 381 -2.88 -12.35 8.75
N VAL A 382 -2.21 -11.21 8.75
CA VAL A 382 -1.31 -10.78 9.84
C VAL A 382 -1.68 -9.38 10.30
N SER A 383 -1.42 -9.08 11.57
CA SER A 383 -1.70 -7.75 12.11
C SER A 383 -0.65 -6.74 11.65
N PRO A 384 -1.06 -5.51 11.35
CA PRO A 384 -0.14 -4.37 11.32
C PRO A 384 0.63 -4.27 12.64
N SER A 385 1.81 -3.70 12.62
CA SER A 385 2.56 -3.42 13.85
C SER A 385 1.84 -2.35 14.69
N SER A 386 2.03 -2.37 16.01
CA SER A 386 1.43 -1.36 16.89
C SER A 386 1.86 0.06 16.53
N ILE A 387 3.13 0.27 16.17
CA ILE A 387 3.63 1.58 15.76
C ILE A 387 3.03 2.05 14.43
N GLN A 388 2.74 1.15 13.50
CA GLN A 388 2.08 1.51 12.25
C GLN A 388 0.64 1.97 12.51
N ILE A 389 -0.11 1.23 13.34
CA ILE A 389 -1.48 1.60 13.74
C ILE A 389 -1.48 2.96 14.43
N GLU A 390 -0.56 3.17 15.38
CA GLU A 390 -0.40 4.44 16.09
C GLU A 390 -0.15 5.60 15.12
N ARG A 391 0.77 5.44 14.16
CA ARG A 391 1.08 6.48 13.17
C ARG A 391 -0.09 6.77 12.23
N VAL A 392 -0.77 5.71 11.75
CA VAL A 392 -1.99 5.89 10.94
C VAL A 392 -3.04 6.66 11.73
N GLY A 393 -3.27 6.31 13.00
CA GLY A 393 -4.20 7.02 13.88
C GLY A 393 -3.79 8.48 14.12
N GLN A 394 -2.53 8.76 14.43
CA GLN A 394 -2.02 10.12 14.64
C GLN A 394 -2.20 11.01 13.40
N MET A 395 -1.81 10.53 12.21
CA MET A 395 -1.99 11.28 10.97
C MET A 395 -3.47 11.50 10.64
N THR A 396 -4.30 10.51 10.91
CA THR A 396 -5.75 10.59 10.76
C THR A 396 -6.35 11.62 11.72
N GLY A 397 -5.99 11.59 13.01
CA GLY A 397 -6.43 12.54 14.02
C GLY A 397 -5.97 13.97 13.74
N TRP A 398 -4.71 14.15 13.31
CA TRP A 398 -4.17 15.44 12.86
C TRP A 398 -5.00 16.05 11.72
N PHE A 399 -5.32 15.25 10.71
CA PHE A 399 -6.14 15.73 9.59
C PHE A 399 -7.57 16.07 10.03
N LEU A 400 -8.22 15.19 10.79
CA LEU A 400 -9.61 15.35 11.24
C LEU A 400 -9.78 16.57 12.18
N ALA A 401 -8.84 16.75 13.11
CA ALA A 401 -8.85 17.91 14.01
C ALA A 401 -8.75 19.24 13.24
N ARG A 402 -7.88 19.31 12.23
CA ARG A 402 -7.76 20.45 11.31
C ARG A 402 -9.02 20.66 10.46
N ALA A 403 -9.80 19.62 10.20
CA ALA A 403 -11.10 19.70 9.57
C ALA A 403 -12.24 20.07 10.53
N GLY A 404 -11.94 20.25 11.82
CA GLY A 404 -12.94 20.58 12.85
C GLY A 404 -13.75 19.37 13.32
N VAL A 405 -13.33 18.15 12.99
CA VAL A 405 -13.93 16.91 13.48
C VAL A 405 -13.41 16.60 14.88
N THR A 406 -14.32 16.34 15.80
CA THR A 406 -13.99 16.11 17.22
C THR A 406 -14.27 14.69 17.70
N ASP A 407 -14.85 13.84 16.85
CA ASP A 407 -15.22 12.47 17.17
C ASP A 407 -14.73 11.53 16.06
N ALA A 408 -13.69 10.78 16.37
CA ALA A 408 -13.09 9.79 15.46
C ALA A 408 -13.99 8.58 15.20
N TYR A 409 -14.97 8.33 16.08
CA TYR A 409 -15.96 7.26 15.96
C TYR A 409 -17.28 7.75 15.35
N GLY A 410 -17.36 9.03 15.03
CA GLY A 410 -18.52 9.65 14.43
C GLY A 410 -18.74 9.23 12.97
N SER A 411 -19.88 9.66 12.45
CA SER A 411 -20.22 9.56 11.03
C SER A 411 -20.85 10.86 10.55
N SER A 412 -20.70 11.16 9.28
CA SER A 412 -21.34 12.31 8.66
C SER A 412 -21.78 12.01 7.23
N ARG A 413 -22.56 12.93 6.66
CA ARG A 413 -23.12 12.74 5.33
C ARG A 413 -22.04 12.86 4.25
N PHE A 414 -21.80 11.77 3.56
CA PHE A 414 -20.86 11.69 2.44
C PHE A 414 -21.60 11.45 1.11
N THR A 415 -21.22 12.16 0.05
CA THR A 415 -21.83 12.02 -1.29
C THR A 415 -20.81 11.51 -2.28
N PHE A 416 -21.06 10.31 -2.81
CA PHE A 416 -20.18 9.66 -3.79
C PHE A 416 -20.28 10.30 -5.17
N ARG A 417 -19.16 10.36 -5.90
CA ARG A 417 -19.15 10.73 -7.31
C ARG A 417 -19.67 9.61 -8.19
N ALA A 418 -19.09 8.46 -8.17
CA ALA A 418 -19.56 7.16 -8.65
C ALA A 418 -18.50 6.13 -8.28
N THR A 419 -18.85 5.08 -7.58
CA THR A 419 -18.00 3.92 -7.34
C THR A 419 -18.68 2.70 -7.92
N GLN A 420 -18.01 1.55 -7.93
CA GLN A 420 -18.70 0.30 -8.24
C GLN A 420 -19.79 -0.04 -7.21
N LYS A 421 -19.60 0.39 -5.94
CA LYS A 421 -20.51 0.12 -4.83
C LYS A 421 -21.64 1.14 -4.69
N TYR A 422 -21.37 2.42 -5.00
CA TYR A 422 -22.33 3.53 -4.82
C TYR A 422 -22.56 4.31 -6.11
N ARG A 423 -23.81 4.72 -6.35
CA ARG A 423 -24.17 5.49 -7.55
C ARG A 423 -23.72 6.94 -7.42
N ARG A 424 -23.47 7.59 -8.55
CA ARG A 424 -23.19 9.03 -8.59
C ARG A 424 -24.30 9.83 -7.88
N GLY A 425 -23.90 10.67 -6.91
CA GLY A 425 -24.79 11.50 -6.10
C GLY A 425 -25.50 10.74 -4.99
N GLN A 426 -25.21 9.47 -4.79
CA GLN A 426 -25.70 8.74 -3.63
C GLN A 426 -25.05 9.30 -2.37
N THR A 427 -25.87 9.57 -1.36
CA THR A 427 -25.41 10.10 -0.07
C THR A 427 -25.79 9.11 1.02
N ILE A 428 -24.83 8.78 1.88
CA ILE A 428 -25.02 7.96 3.08
C ILE A 428 -24.44 8.67 4.29
N ASP A 429 -24.73 8.20 5.48
CA ASP A 429 -23.95 8.51 6.66
C ASP A 429 -22.74 7.54 6.65
N LEU A 430 -21.56 8.09 6.36
CA LEU A 430 -20.29 7.35 6.28
C LEU A 430 -19.51 7.59 7.55
N ASP A 431 -18.89 6.56 8.10
CA ASP A 431 -17.97 6.70 9.23
C ASP A 431 -16.86 7.68 8.87
N THR A 432 -16.54 8.59 9.78
CA THR A 432 -15.47 9.58 9.61
C THR A 432 -14.14 8.92 9.24
N ILE A 433 -13.87 7.75 9.85
CA ILE A 433 -12.73 6.88 9.52
C ILE A 433 -13.28 5.57 8.99
N SER A 434 -13.22 5.40 7.68
CA SER A 434 -13.66 4.23 6.94
C SER A 434 -12.47 3.45 6.39
N ALA A 435 -12.68 2.20 6.05
CA ALA A 435 -11.73 1.39 5.27
C ALA A 435 -12.10 1.44 3.78
N HIS A 436 -11.18 1.08 2.88
CA HIS A 436 -11.44 1.05 1.45
C HIS A 436 -12.64 0.15 1.10
N ARG A 437 -12.77 -1.01 1.75
CA ARG A 437 -13.92 -1.90 1.57
C ARG A 437 -15.27 -1.30 1.95
N ASP A 438 -15.30 -0.24 2.73
CA ASP A 438 -16.56 0.43 3.09
C ASP A 438 -17.07 1.30 1.95
N VAL A 439 -16.17 1.81 1.10
CA VAL A 439 -16.47 2.71 0.00
C VAL A 439 -16.35 2.08 -1.40
N GLY A 440 -15.67 0.95 -1.53
CA GLY A 440 -15.45 0.20 -2.78
C GLY A 440 -15.71 -1.31 -2.63
N TYR A 441 -15.64 -2.04 -3.74
CA TYR A 441 -15.68 -3.51 -3.78
C TYR A 441 -14.26 -4.06 -3.79
N THR A 442 -13.64 -4.15 -2.63
CA THR A 442 -12.28 -4.64 -2.43
C THR A 442 -12.16 -5.33 -1.08
N THR A 443 -11.15 -6.17 -0.89
CA THR A 443 -10.80 -6.75 0.43
C THR A 443 -9.90 -5.83 1.25
N CYS A 444 -9.40 -4.71 0.66
CA CYS A 444 -8.55 -3.73 1.32
C CYS A 444 -9.24 -3.12 2.56
N PRO A 445 -8.57 -2.96 3.71
CA PRO A 445 -7.14 -3.14 4.00
C PRO A 445 -6.75 -4.56 4.48
N GLY A 446 -7.41 -5.60 4.03
CA GLY A 446 -7.27 -6.97 4.52
C GLY A 446 -8.13 -7.25 5.74
N ASP A 447 -8.49 -8.52 5.99
CA ASP A 447 -9.44 -8.85 7.07
C ASP A 447 -8.89 -8.53 8.46
N VAL A 448 -7.61 -8.85 8.69
CA VAL A 448 -6.96 -8.51 9.96
C VAL A 448 -6.73 -7.00 10.07
N GLY A 449 -6.32 -6.33 8.98
CA GLY A 449 -6.22 -4.87 8.94
C GLY A 449 -7.54 -4.18 9.24
N TYR A 450 -8.64 -4.70 8.68
CA TYR A 450 -9.99 -4.18 8.96
C TYR A 450 -10.40 -4.35 10.42
N SER A 451 -10.05 -5.49 11.03
CA SER A 451 -10.30 -5.72 12.46
C SER A 451 -9.55 -4.76 13.39
N MET A 452 -8.53 -4.06 12.88
CA MET A 452 -7.74 -3.07 13.63
C MET A 452 -8.28 -1.64 13.52
N MET A 453 -9.36 -1.39 12.78
CA MET A 453 -9.90 -0.05 12.56
C MET A 453 -10.24 0.69 13.86
N ASP A 454 -10.72 -0.01 14.89
CA ASP A 454 -11.03 0.60 16.18
C ASP A 454 -9.77 1.07 16.94
N TRP A 455 -8.64 0.40 16.76
CA TRP A 455 -7.37 0.85 17.31
C TRP A 455 -6.87 2.12 16.59
N ILE A 456 -7.08 2.21 15.28
CA ILE A 456 -6.78 3.42 14.49
C ILE A 456 -7.67 4.56 14.95
N ARG A 457 -8.98 4.32 15.15
CA ARG A 457 -9.92 5.33 15.68
C ARG A 457 -9.53 5.80 17.09
N SER A 458 -9.10 4.88 17.94
CA SER A 458 -8.63 5.22 19.29
C SER A 458 -7.41 6.14 19.26
N ALA A 459 -6.39 5.80 18.46
CA ALA A 459 -5.20 6.65 18.33
C ALA A 459 -5.52 8.00 17.65
N ALA A 460 -6.47 8.03 16.72
CA ALA A 460 -6.94 9.26 16.10
C ALA A 460 -7.69 10.14 17.11
N GLN A 461 -8.50 9.55 18.00
CA GLN A 461 -9.21 10.30 19.04
C GLN A 461 -8.24 10.91 20.06
N GLU A 462 -7.20 10.15 20.47
CA GLU A 462 -6.15 10.67 21.34
C GLU A 462 -5.49 11.91 20.71
N GLN A 463 -5.14 11.85 19.41
CA GLN A 463 -4.54 12.99 18.70
C GLN A 463 -5.51 14.19 18.60
N ILE A 464 -6.81 13.95 18.39
CA ILE A 464 -7.83 15.01 18.37
C ILE A 464 -7.94 15.68 19.74
N ASP A 465 -7.98 14.88 20.81
CA ASP A 465 -8.16 15.36 22.18
C ASP A 465 -6.93 16.13 22.69
N ASP A 466 -5.74 15.76 22.26
CA ASP A 466 -4.49 16.45 22.60
C ASP A 466 -4.41 17.86 21.98
N GLY A 467 -5.20 18.14 20.95
CA GLY A 467 -5.34 19.46 20.34
C GLY A 467 -4.07 19.99 19.68
N ALA A 468 -3.17 19.09 19.33
CA ALA A 468 -1.87 19.41 18.71
C ALA A 468 -1.98 19.32 17.17
N TRP A 469 -2.16 20.49 16.51
CA TRP A 469 -2.21 20.62 15.04
C TRP A 469 -1.76 21.98 14.51
#